data_febb657284bb44d809b865e1dabb1eab
#
_entry.id   febb657284bb44d809b865e1dabb1eab
#
_cell.length_a   1.000
_cell.length_b   1.000
_cell.length_c   1.000
_cell.angle_alpha   90.00
_cell.angle_beta   90.00
_cell.angle_gamma   90.00
#
_symmetry.space_group_name_H-M   'P 1'
#
loop_
_entity.id
_entity.type
_entity.pdbx_description
1 polymer ?
#
loop_
_entity_poly.entity_id
_entity_poly.type
_entity_poly.pdbx_seq_one_letter_code
_entity_poly.pdbx_strand_id
1 'polypeptide(L)'
;MSQEPYATYEIFDRKLVKLHRERAARALGNYEFLFREVAQMLTDRLSDVRRGFPLALDVGCHTGQVTKTLKHLGKINTILQCDLSEQMLRQTSGLRFAADEELLPVGDGMLDLVISCLSLHWVNDLPGCFIQMRKALKEDGLFLVALFGGETLKELRQSLMAAETKIVGGAGPRVSPFADIRDGGALLQRAGFALPVVDTDLLTVSYKSPLELMRDLRGMGEQMSTYTRQKTFTRREVLFKAADIYQNTYGDSDGRVPATFEIITLTAWAPSSTQPQPLTRGSGKSSLADALGSK
;
A
#
# COMPACT_ATOMS: atom_id res chain seq x y z
N MET A 1 -8.46 -27.12 -30.17
CA MET A 1 -9.01 -26.14 -29.23
C MET A 1 -7.83 -25.29 -28.80
N SER A 2 -7.66 -24.11 -29.42
CA SER A 2 -6.65 -23.13 -29.04
C SER A 2 -7.07 -22.49 -27.73
N GLN A 3 -6.30 -22.71 -26.67
CA GLN A 3 -6.43 -21.95 -25.43
C GLN A 3 -6.11 -20.50 -25.80
N GLU A 4 -7.10 -19.61 -25.74
CA GLU A 4 -6.85 -18.17 -25.74
C GLU A 4 -5.93 -17.88 -24.53
N PRO A 5 -4.83 -17.13 -24.72
CA PRO A 5 -4.02 -16.72 -23.60
C PRO A 5 -4.92 -15.89 -22.67
N TYR A 6 -4.90 -16.17 -21.38
CA TYR A 6 -5.57 -15.39 -20.35
C TYR A 6 -5.22 -13.92 -20.60
N ALA A 7 -6.22 -13.14 -21.04
CA ALA A 7 -6.05 -11.70 -21.16
C ALA A 7 -5.75 -11.19 -19.76
N THR A 8 -4.50 -10.84 -19.50
CA THR A 8 -4.10 -10.13 -18.29
C THR A 8 -4.82 -8.79 -18.33
N TYR A 9 -5.86 -8.66 -17.53
CA TYR A 9 -6.56 -7.38 -17.37
C TYR A 9 -5.65 -6.43 -16.58
N GLU A 10 -4.72 -5.79 -17.29
CA GLU A 10 -3.90 -4.74 -16.71
C GLU A 10 -4.80 -3.55 -16.36
N ILE A 11 -4.92 -3.25 -15.09
CA ILE A 11 -5.67 -2.09 -14.59
C ILE A 11 -4.77 -0.85 -14.65
N PHE A 12 -3.52 -1.00 -14.20
CA PHE A 12 -2.57 0.09 -14.04
C PHE A 12 -1.53 0.12 -15.16
N ASP A 13 -1.31 1.30 -15.72
CA ASP A 13 -0.23 1.60 -16.65
C ASP A 13 1.08 1.75 -15.86
N ARG A 14 1.84 0.66 -15.72
CA ARG A 14 3.10 0.61 -14.94
C ARG A 14 4.14 1.62 -15.42
N LYS A 15 4.16 1.91 -16.73
CA LYS A 15 5.04 2.95 -17.29
C LYS A 15 4.66 4.34 -16.78
N LEU A 16 3.36 4.59 -16.65
CA LEU A 16 2.87 5.86 -16.12
C LEU A 16 3.11 5.98 -14.62
N VAL A 17 2.93 4.89 -13.84
CA VAL A 17 3.30 4.85 -12.42
C VAL A 17 4.78 5.21 -12.26
N LYS A 18 5.67 4.57 -13.01
CA LYS A 18 7.10 4.91 -13.03
C LYS A 18 7.33 6.39 -13.31
N LEU A 19 6.71 6.92 -14.36
CA LEU A 19 6.86 8.32 -14.76
C LEU A 19 6.38 9.30 -13.66
N HIS A 20 5.27 9.00 -12.98
CA HIS A 20 4.77 9.82 -11.88
C HIS A 20 5.75 9.83 -10.70
N ARG A 21 6.27 8.68 -10.30
CA ARG A 21 7.30 8.55 -9.26
C ARG A 21 8.58 9.30 -9.65
N GLU A 22 9.05 9.16 -10.88
CA GLU A 22 10.26 9.86 -11.37
C GLU A 22 10.11 11.39 -11.31
N ARG A 23 8.92 11.90 -11.67
CA ARG A 23 8.62 13.33 -11.59
C ARG A 23 8.51 13.83 -10.15
N ALA A 24 7.94 13.03 -9.26
CA ALA A 24 7.78 13.36 -7.86
C ALA A 24 9.10 13.31 -7.08
N ALA A 25 10.05 12.46 -7.47
CA ALA A 25 11.25 12.14 -6.70
C ALA A 25 12.00 13.38 -6.19
N ARG A 26 12.19 14.41 -7.03
CA ARG A 26 12.96 15.61 -6.67
C ARG A 26 12.34 16.44 -5.56
N ALA A 27 11.01 16.42 -5.46
CA ALA A 27 10.26 17.26 -4.53
C ALA A 27 9.57 16.45 -3.42
N LEU A 28 9.71 15.12 -3.41
CA LEU A 28 8.99 14.22 -2.52
C LEU A 28 9.17 14.59 -1.05
N GLY A 29 10.34 15.09 -0.65
CA GLY A 29 10.59 15.54 0.73
C GLY A 29 9.62 16.61 1.24
N ASN A 30 8.96 17.37 0.35
CA ASN A 30 7.93 18.34 0.71
C ASN A 30 6.54 17.70 0.85
N TYR A 31 6.37 16.45 0.39
CA TYR A 31 5.09 15.75 0.27
C TYR A 31 5.12 14.36 0.93
N GLU A 32 6.20 14.00 1.63
CA GLU A 32 6.42 12.64 2.17
C GLU A 32 5.72 12.36 3.51
N PHE A 33 4.91 13.31 4.02
CA PHE A 33 4.34 13.20 5.37
C PHE A 33 3.54 11.90 5.57
N LEU A 34 2.73 11.50 4.57
CA LEU A 34 1.92 10.29 4.64
C LEU A 34 2.78 9.02 4.60
N PHE A 35 3.79 8.99 3.73
CA PHE A 35 4.75 7.88 3.67
C PHE A 35 5.52 7.74 4.98
N ARG A 36 5.90 8.86 5.64
CA ARG A 36 6.56 8.85 6.94
C ARG A 36 5.66 8.31 8.03
N GLU A 37 4.41 8.77 8.08
CA GLU A 37 3.44 8.31 9.07
C GLU A 37 3.22 6.80 8.95
N VAL A 38 2.95 6.30 7.75
CA VAL A 38 2.74 4.88 7.52
C VAL A 38 4.02 4.06 7.74
N ALA A 39 5.20 4.59 7.37
CA ALA A 39 6.47 3.93 7.68
C ALA A 39 6.69 3.81 9.21
N GLN A 40 6.27 4.81 9.99
CA GLN A 40 6.31 4.73 11.45
C GLN A 40 5.34 3.67 11.99
N MET A 41 4.11 3.59 11.46
CA MET A 41 3.14 2.55 11.84
C MET A 41 3.71 1.13 11.58
N LEU A 42 4.38 0.92 10.44
CA LEU A 42 5.05 -0.35 10.14
C LEU A 42 6.22 -0.63 11.10
N THR A 43 6.97 0.40 11.42
CA THR A 43 8.11 0.32 12.37
C THR A 43 7.63 -0.05 13.78
N ASP A 44 6.53 0.53 14.23
CA ASP A 44 5.94 0.25 15.55
C ASP A 44 5.48 -1.21 15.63
N ARG A 45 4.78 -1.73 14.59
CA ARG A 45 4.40 -3.15 14.49
C ARG A 45 5.63 -4.07 14.52
N LEU A 46 6.69 -3.70 13.83
CA LEU A 46 7.94 -4.46 13.83
C LEU A 46 8.64 -4.41 15.19
N SER A 47 8.46 -3.34 15.97
CA SER A 47 9.02 -3.21 17.33
C SER A 47 8.50 -4.28 18.29
N ASP A 48 7.24 -4.72 18.12
CA ASP A 48 6.59 -5.75 18.93
C ASP A 48 7.11 -7.17 18.63
N VAL A 49 7.71 -7.38 17.45
CA VAL A 49 8.30 -8.67 17.09
C VAL A 49 9.63 -8.86 17.80
N ARG A 50 9.78 -9.93 18.61
CA ARG A 50 10.97 -10.13 19.46
C ARG A 50 12.23 -10.57 18.74
N ARG A 51 12.13 -11.01 17.49
CA ARG A 51 13.29 -11.49 16.71
C ARG A 51 13.95 -10.39 15.89
N GLY A 52 15.21 -10.61 15.48
CA GLY A 52 15.91 -9.79 14.49
C GLY A 52 15.69 -10.31 13.06
N PHE A 53 15.98 -9.45 12.09
CA PHE A 53 15.85 -9.70 10.67
C PHE A 53 17.18 -9.36 9.98
N PRO A 54 18.14 -10.30 9.90
CA PRO A 54 19.46 -10.04 9.32
C PRO A 54 19.43 -9.41 7.94
N LEU A 55 18.54 -9.88 7.06
CA LEU A 55 18.39 -9.36 5.69
C LEU A 55 16.94 -9.02 5.38
N ALA A 56 16.67 -7.73 5.16
CA ALA A 56 15.36 -7.21 4.80
C ALA A 56 15.34 -6.66 3.37
N LEU A 57 14.17 -6.70 2.73
CA LEU A 57 13.89 -6.04 1.45
C LEU A 57 12.76 -5.03 1.64
N ASP A 58 13.02 -3.76 1.33
CA ASP A 58 12.04 -2.67 1.24
C ASP A 58 11.58 -2.54 -0.22
N VAL A 59 10.36 -2.99 -0.50
CA VAL A 59 9.79 -3.09 -1.85
C VAL A 59 8.96 -1.85 -2.16
N GLY A 60 9.29 -1.16 -3.25
CA GLY A 60 8.69 0.14 -3.56
C GLY A 60 9.07 1.18 -2.52
N CYS A 61 10.38 1.29 -2.28
CA CYS A 61 10.94 2.03 -1.15
C CYS A 61 10.81 3.55 -1.26
N HIS A 62 10.34 4.08 -2.40
CA HIS A 62 10.31 5.52 -2.68
C HIS A 62 11.70 6.16 -2.41
N THR A 63 11.79 7.16 -1.54
CA THR A 63 13.06 7.78 -1.14
C THR A 63 13.57 7.25 0.21
N GLY A 64 13.15 6.04 0.59
CA GLY A 64 13.67 5.28 1.73
C GLY A 64 13.07 5.68 3.08
N GLN A 65 11.77 6.02 3.14
CA GLN A 65 11.11 6.40 4.40
C GLN A 65 11.14 5.27 5.41
N VAL A 66 10.79 4.04 5.01
CA VAL A 66 10.86 2.85 5.86
C VAL A 66 12.28 2.60 6.35
N THR A 67 13.25 2.63 5.45
CA THR A 67 14.66 2.43 5.82
C THR A 67 15.14 3.45 6.85
N LYS A 68 14.68 4.72 6.76
CA LYS A 68 15.03 5.78 7.71
C LYS A 68 14.48 5.51 9.11
N THR A 69 13.23 5.04 9.23
CA THR A 69 12.60 4.73 10.51
C THR A 69 13.19 3.47 11.15
N LEU A 70 13.45 2.43 10.36
CA LEU A 70 13.96 1.14 10.82
C LEU A 70 15.38 1.18 11.36
N LYS A 71 16.22 2.14 10.95
CA LYS A 71 17.60 2.28 11.43
C LYS A 71 17.73 2.34 12.96
N HIS A 72 16.72 2.86 13.62
CA HIS A 72 16.74 3.03 15.09
C HIS A 72 16.30 1.79 15.86
N LEU A 73 15.71 0.78 15.21
CA LEU A 73 15.24 -0.43 15.88
C LEU A 73 16.35 -1.41 16.29
N GLY A 74 17.51 -1.36 15.64
CA GLY A 74 18.61 -2.30 15.90
C GLY A 74 18.29 -3.78 15.57
N LYS A 75 17.19 -4.05 14.86
CA LYS A 75 16.72 -5.41 14.54
C LYS A 75 17.13 -5.88 13.14
N ILE A 76 17.60 -4.98 12.27
CA ILE A 76 17.93 -5.26 10.88
C ILE A 76 19.40 -4.94 10.65
N ASN A 77 20.16 -5.93 10.13
CA ASN A 77 21.57 -5.73 9.84
C ASN A 77 21.76 -5.11 8.45
N THR A 78 21.04 -5.65 7.47
CA THR A 78 21.12 -5.20 6.07
C THR A 78 19.71 -5.01 5.52
N ILE A 79 19.46 -3.86 4.91
CA ILE A 79 18.23 -3.58 4.19
C ILE A 79 18.56 -3.31 2.71
N LEU A 80 17.97 -4.10 1.85
CA LEU A 80 17.96 -3.88 0.40
C LEU A 80 16.75 -3.02 0.07
N GLN A 81 16.92 -2.07 -0.83
CA GLN A 81 15.84 -1.18 -1.25
C GLN A 81 15.60 -1.34 -2.74
N CYS A 82 14.34 -1.56 -3.14
CA CYS A 82 14.00 -1.55 -4.57
C CYS A 82 12.81 -0.66 -4.87
N ASP A 83 12.81 -0.07 -6.04
CA ASP A 83 11.73 0.74 -6.58
C ASP A 83 11.72 0.66 -8.11
N LEU A 84 10.54 0.87 -8.70
CA LEU A 84 10.37 0.98 -10.14
C LEU A 84 11.05 2.23 -10.70
N SER A 85 11.16 3.30 -9.90
CA SER A 85 11.76 4.59 -10.25
C SER A 85 13.21 4.70 -9.83
N GLU A 86 14.12 4.78 -10.79
CA GLU A 86 15.53 5.06 -10.51
C GLU A 86 15.75 6.43 -9.84
N GLN A 87 14.89 7.41 -10.14
CA GLN A 87 15.01 8.75 -9.55
C GLN A 87 14.66 8.72 -8.05
N MET A 88 13.70 7.89 -7.62
CA MET A 88 13.44 7.63 -6.21
C MET A 88 14.64 6.98 -5.54
N LEU A 89 15.19 5.93 -6.13
CA LEU A 89 16.36 5.21 -5.61
C LEU A 89 17.59 6.11 -5.47
N ARG A 90 17.79 7.08 -6.36
CA ARG A 90 18.92 8.04 -6.24
C ARG A 90 18.84 8.89 -4.98
N GLN A 91 17.67 9.04 -4.38
CA GLN A 91 17.46 9.78 -3.13
C GLN A 91 17.69 8.90 -1.88
N THR A 92 17.76 7.57 -2.04
CA THR A 92 18.00 6.66 -0.93
C THR A 92 19.47 6.53 -0.59
N SER A 93 19.76 5.98 0.58
CA SER A 93 21.11 5.61 1.00
C SER A 93 21.21 4.10 1.24
N GLY A 94 22.36 3.50 0.98
CA GLY A 94 22.60 2.08 1.20
C GLY A 94 22.40 1.22 -0.05
N LEU A 95 22.21 -0.07 0.14
CA LEU A 95 22.08 -1.07 -0.94
C LEU A 95 20.73 -0.91 -1.63
N ARG A 96 20.76 -0.74 -2.95
CA ARG A 96 19.55 -0.50 -3.75
C ARG A 96 19.68 -1.03 -5.16
N PHE A 97 18.55 -1.37 -5.76
CA PHE A 97 18.46 -1.79 -7.16
C PHE A 97 17.10 -1.42 -7.74
N ALA A 98 17.05 -1.13 -9.05
CA ALA A 98 15.80 -0.88 -9.75
C ALA A 98 15.13 -2.22 -10.07
N ALA A 99 13.85 -2.35 -9.71
CA ALA A 99 13.04 -3.54 -10.03
C ALA A 99 11.56 -3.18 -10.10
N ASP A 100 10.82 -3.94 -10.88
CA ASP A 100 9.36 -3.94 -10.82
C ASP A 100 8.89 -4.86 -9.68
N GLU A 101 7.94 -4.39 -8.89
CA GLU A 101 7.35 -5.16 -7.79
C GLU A 101 6.66 -6.44 -8.30
N GLU A 102 6.24 -6.46 -9.58
CA GLU A 102 5.65 -7.63 -10.24
C GLU A 102 6.70 -8.67 -10.68
N LEU A 103 7.98 -8.30 -10.73
CA LEU A 103 9.08 -9.17 -11.14
C LEU A 103 10.33 -8.91 -10.30
N LEU A 104 10.36 -9.43 -9.07
CA LEU A 104 11.46 -9.23 -8.15
C LEU A 104 12.65 -10.15 -8.49
N PRO A 105 13.86 -9.60 -8.72
CA PRO A 105 15.07 -10.38 -9.01
C PRO A 105 15.73 -10.89 -7.70
N VAL A 106 14.96 -11.59 -6.88
CA VAL A 106 15.42 -12.15 -5.59
C VAL A 106 15.18 -13.63 -5.56
N GLY A 107 16.20 -14.39 -5.17
CA GLY A 107 16.13 -15.84 -5.07
C GLY A 107 15.25 -16.32 -3.90
N ASP A 108 14.79 -17.58 -3.99
CA ASP A 108 13.96 -18.21 -2.97
C ASP A 108 14.72 -18.36 -1.64
N GLY A 109 14.03 -18.14 -0.52
CA GLY A 109 14.57 -18.35 0.83
C GLY A 109 15.74 -17.45 1.23
N MET A 110 15.86 -16.26 0.66
CA MET A 110 16.98 -15.36 0.92
C MET A 110 16.71 -14.36 2.04
N LEU A 111 15.47 -13.92 2.22
CA LEU A 111 15.10 -12.78 3.05
C LEU A 111 14.53 -13.21 4.40
N ASP A 112 14.83 -12.44 5.44
CA ASP A 112 14.22 -12.59 6.76
C ASP A 112 12.97 -11.71 6.91
N LEU A 113 12.91 -10.58 6.17
CA LEU A 113 11.80 -9.61 6.16
C LEU A 113 11.57 -9.09 4.75
N VAL A 114 10.32 -9.04 4.32
CA VAL A 114 9.85 -8.20 3.21
C VAL A 114 8.93 -7.15 3.79
N ILE A 115 9.24 -5.87 3.51
CA ILE A 115 8.44 -4.72 3.94
C ILE A 115 8.11 -3.85 2.75
N SER A 116 6.91 -3.26 2.73
CA SER A 116 6.51 -2.31 1.68
C SER A 116 5.56 -1.26 2.26
N CYS A 117 5.80 -0.01 1.91
CA CYS A 117 5.01 1.13 2.38
C CYS A 117 4.37 1.86 1.20
N LEU A 118 3.05 1.76 1.07
CA LEU A 118 2.25 2.49 0.09
C LEU A 118 2.78 2.38 -1.35
N SER A 119 3.07 1.17 -1.81
CA SER A 119 3.56 0.91 -3.16
C SER A 119 2.73 -0.14 -3.92
N LEU A 120 2.37 -1.24 -3.26
CA LEU A 120 1.81 -2.41 -3.94
C LEU A 120 0.37 -2.25 -4.43
N HIS A 121 -0.32 -1.17 -4.08
CA HIS A 121 -1.64 -0.84 -4.64
C HIS A 121 -1.60 -0.43 -6.13
N TRP A 122 -0.39 -0.28 -6.70
CA TRP A 122 -0.18 0.01 -8.11
C TRP A 122 0.15 -1.21 -8.98
N VAL A 123 0.22 -2.42 -8.40
CA VAL A 123 0.52 -3.64 -9.16
C VAL A 123 -0.75 -4.23 -9.77
N ASN A 124 -0.62 -4.86 -10.95
CA ASN A 124 -1.73 -5.52 -11.63
C ASN A 124 -1.97 -6.93 -11.10
N ASP A 125 -0.90 -7.68 -10.81
CA ASP A 125 -0.94 -9.03 -10.26
C ASP A 125 -0.49 -9.06 -8.80
N LEU A 126 -1.32 -8.54 -7.91
CA LEU A 126 -1.04 -8.55 -6.46
C LEU A 126 -0.88 -9.98 -5.90
N PRO A 127 -1.70 -10.98 -6.28
CA PRO A 127 -1.47 -12.37 -5.89
C PRO A 127 -0.10 -12.91 -6.32
N GLY A 128 0.31 -12.67 -7.56
CA GLY A 128 1.62 -13.08 -8.09
C GLY A 128 2.77 -12.42 -7.34
N CYS A 129 2.67 -11.12 -7.04
CA CYS A 129 3.62 -10.40 -6.20
C CYS A 129 3.77 -11.05 -4.82
N PHE A 130 2.66 -11.36 -4.17
CA PHE A 130 2.67 -11.98 -2.84
C PHE A 130 3.31 -13.38 -2.87
N ILE A 131 3.05 -14.17 -3.91
CA ILE A 131 3.69 -15.49 -4.08
C ILE A 131 5.20 -15.35 -4.24
N GLN A 132 5.68 -14.38 -5.04
CA GLN A 132 7.12 -14.13 -5.22
C GLN A 132 7.76 -13.70 -3.89
N MET A 133 7.14 -12.76 -3.17
CA MET A 133 7.64 -12.30 -1.88
C MET A 133 7.66 -13.40 -0.83
N ARG A 134 6.60 -14.25 -0.79
CA ARG A 134 6.59 -15.43 0.10
C ARG A 134 7.72 -16.40 -0.23
N LYS A 135 7.99 -16.68 -1.51
CA LYS A 135 9.11 -17.56 -1.93
C LYS A 135 10.46 -16.96 -1.57
N ALA A 136 10.64 -15.64 -1.71
CA ALA A 136 11.89 -14.97 -1.36
C ALA A 136 12.16 -14.99 0.15
N LEU A 137 11.15 -15.12 0.99
CA LEU A 137 11.29 -15.26 2.44
C LEU A 137 11.80 -16.64 2.83
N LYS A 138 12.72 -16.68 3.79
CA LYS A 138 13.09 -17.89 4.54
C LYS A 138 11.89 -18.43 5.29
N GLU A 139 11.98 -19.68 5.74
CA GLU A 139 11.03 -20.22 6.72
C GLU A 139 10.91 -19.27 7.92
N ASP A 140 9.68 -19.04 8.36
CA ASP A 140 9.38 -18.10 9.45
C ASP A 140 9.85 -16.65 9.18
N GLY A 141 10.08 -16.27 7.91
CA GLY A 141 10.34 -14.89 7.50
C GLY A 141 9.06 -14.07 7.55
N LEU A 142 9.19 -12.77 7.86
CA LEU A 142 8.07 -11.85 8.03
C LEU A 142 7.75 -11.10 6.74
N PHE A 143 6.47 -11.03 6.41
CA PHE A 143 5.89 -10.16 5.40
C PHE A 143 5.07 -9.06 6.11
N LEU A 144 5.42 -7.79 5.86
CA LEU A 144 4.78 -6.63 6.50
C LEU A 144 4.58 -5.52 5.47
N VAL A 145 3.34 -5.28 5.06
CA VAL A 145 3.01 -4.39 3.94
C VAL A 145 1.86 -3.47 4.30
N ALA A 146 1.98 -2.20 3.94
CA ALA A 146 0.89 -1.23 3.99
C ALA A 146 0.53 -0.75 2.59
N LEU A 147 -0.77 -0.71 2.28
CA LEU A 147 -1.31 -0.23 1.02
C LEU A 147 -2.59 0.59 1.23
N PHE A 148 -3.01 1.36 0.23
CA PHE A 148 -4.25 2.11 0.30
C PHE A 148 -5.47 1.20 0.14
N GLY A 149 -6.49 1.44 0.98
CA GLY A 149 -7.79 0.78 0.94
C GLY A 149 -8.87 1.58 0.20
N GLY A 150 -10.04 0.95 0.02
CA GLY A 150 -11.15 1.44 -0.81
C GLY A 150 -11.73 2.79 -0.39
N GLU A 151 -11.67 3.14 0.91
CA GLU A 151 -12.17 4.41 1.43
C GLU A 151 -11.21 5.59 1.17
N THR A 152 -9.99 5.33 0.67
CA THR A 152 -9.02 6.38 0.35
C THR A 152 -9.60 7.34 -0.67
N LEU A 153 -9.50 8.66 -0.34
CA LEU A 153 -9.93 9.78 -1.18
C LEU A 153 -11.42 9.71 -1.61
N LYS A 154 -12.28 9.14 -0.78
CA LYS A 154 -13.72 9.02 -1.06
C LYS A 154 -14.38 10.38 -1.33
N GLU A 155 -13.98 11.39 -0.57
CA GLU A 155 -14.51 12.77 -0.71
C GLU A 155 -14.12 13.36 -2.08
N LEU A 156 -12.86 13.17 -2.49
CA LEU A 156 -12.38 13.62 -3.79
C LEU A 156 -13.06 12.89 -4.94
N ARG A 157 -13.20 11.56 -4.82
CA ARG A 157 -13.85 10.70 -5.81
C ARG A 157 -15.29 11.12 -6.04
N GLN A 158 -16.06 11.31 -4.96
CA GLN A 158 -17.47 11.70 -5.04
C GLN A 158 -17.64 13.12 -5.62
N SER A 159 -16.80 14.06 -5.21
CA SER A 159 -16.86 15.44 -5.67
C SER A 159 -16.53 15.58 -7.16
N LEU A 160 -15.50 14.87 -7.63
CA LEU A 160 -15.12 14.85 -9.06
C LEU A 160 -16.22 14.18 -9.90
N MET A 161 -16.76 13.05 -9.44
CA MET A 161 -17.86 12.36 -10.15
C MET A 161 -19.11 13.25 -10.26
N ALA A 162 -19.50 13.92 -9.19
CA ALA A 162 -20.65 14.81 -9.19
C ALA A 162 -20.44 16.03 -10.11
N ALA A 163 -19.23 16.59 -10.14
CA ALA A 163 -18.89 17.72 -11.03
C ALA A 163 -18.92 17.30 -12.52
N GLU A 164 -18.33 16.16 -12.86
CA GLU A 164 -18.35 15.64 -14.24
C GLU A 164 -19.76 15.34 -14.72
N THR A 165 -20.56 14.67 -13.90
CA THR A 165 -21.95 14.38 -14.23
C THR A 165 -22.73 15.67 -14.55
N LYS A 166 -22.50 16.74 -13.77
CA LYS A 166 -23.20 18.04 -13.98
C LYS A 166 -22.72 18.79 -15.23
N ILE A 167 -21.43 18.74 -15.56
CA ILE A 167 -20.84 19.58 -16.61
C ILE A 167 -20.72 18.85 -17.94
N VAL A 168 -20.39 17.55 -17.90
CA VAL A 168 -20.07 16.75 -19.08
C VAL A 168 -21.20 15.77 -19.44
N GLY A 169 -22.11 15.52 -18.50
CA GLY A 169 -23.22 14.56 -18.66
C GLY A 169 -22.81 13.10 -18.45
N GLY A 170 -21.60 12.85 -17.94
CA GLY A 170 -21.10 11.52 -17.60
C GLY A 170 -19.84 11.63 -16.73
N ALA A 171 -19.53 10.60 -15.98
CA ALA A 171 -18.35 10.57 -15.11
C ALA A 171 -17.42 9.42 -15.48
N GLY A 172 -16.11 9.68 -15.51
CA GLY A 172 -15.06 8.69 -15.63
C GLY A 172 -14.31 8.47 -14.31
N PRO A 173 -13.48 7.43 -14.22
CA PRO A 173 -12.64 7.23 -13.05
C PRO A 173 -11.60 8.33 -12.93
N ARG A 174 -11.55 9.01 -11.77
CA ARG A 174 -10.61 10.10 -11.46
C ARG A 174 -9.72 9.81 -10.28
N VAL A 175 -10.11 8.84 -9.45
CA VAL A 175 -9.34 8.31 -8.33
C VAL A 175 -9.15 6.82 -8.61
N SER A 176 -7.95 6.31 -8.37
CA SER A 176 -7.61 4.90 -8.58
C SER A 176 -8.52 3.98 -7.79
N PRO A 177 -8.87 2.80 -8.33
CA PRO A 177 -9.43 1.74 -7.53
C PRO A 177 -8.38 1.25 -6.54
N PHE A 178 -8.78 1.02 -5.29
CA PHE A 178 -7.93 0.46 -4.25
C PHE A 178 -8.50 -0.88 -3.77
N ALA A 179 -7.66 -1.69 -3.12
CA ALA A 179 -8.06 -3.00 -2.62
C ALA A 179 -9.11 -2.90 -1.50
N ASP A 180 -9.98 -3.91 -1.40
CA ASP A 180 -10.87 -4.09 -0.23
C ASP A 180 -10.13 -4.93 0.81
N ILE A 181 -10.22 -4.53 2.09
CA ILE A 181 -9.64 -5.25 3.22
C ILE A 181 -10.10 -6.71 3.30
N ARG A 182 -11.35 -6.98 2.92
CA ARG A 182 -11.94 -8.33 2.95
C ARG A 182 -11.15 -9.33 2.10
N ASP A 183 -10.52 -8.86 1.05
CA ASP A 183 -9.73 -9.71 0.14
C ASP A 183 -8.31 -9.95 0.65
N GLY A 184 -7.78 -9.09 1.53
CA GLY A 184 -6.39 -9.14 1.99
C GLY A 184 -6.01 -10.46 2.66
N GLY A 185 -6.84 -10.94 3.59
CA GLY A 185 -6.61 -12.22 4.27
C GLY A 185 -6.67 -13.42 3.33
N ALA A 186 -7.64 -13.44 2.42
CA ALA A 186 -7.77 -14.48 1.41
C ALA A 186 -6.60 -14.47 0.41
N LEU A 187 -6.11 -13.29 0.03
CA LEU A 187 -4.93 -13.15 -0.83
C LEU A 187 -3.68 -13.71 -0.17
N LEU A 188 -3.44 -13.39 1.11
CA LEU A 188 -2.30 -13.93 1.87
C LEU A 188 -2.36 -15.46 1.97
N GLN A 189 -3.54 -16.02 2.29
CA GLN A 189 -3.71 -17.47 2.36
C GLN A 189 -3.48 -18.14 0.99
N ARG A 190 -4.02 -17.57 -0.08
CA ARG A 190 -3.81 -18.09 -1.46
C ARG A 190 -2.35 -18.00 -1.90
N ALA A 191 -1.63 -16.98 -1.45
CA ALA A 191 -0.19 -16.85 -1.69
C ALA A 191 0.65 -17.85 -0.86
N GLY A 192 0.02 -18.58 0.07
CA GLY A 192 0.68 -19.60 0.89
C GLY A 192 1.37 -19.04 2.12
N PHE A 193 0.97 -17.89 2.61
CA PHE A 193 1.43 -17.36 3.91
C PHE A 193 0.72 -18.04 5.08
N ALA A 194 1.41 -18.11 6.20
CA ALA A 194 0.87 -18.54 7.49
C ALA A 194 0.55 -17.32 8.37
N LEU A 195 -0.35 -17.52 9.33
CA LEU A 195 -0.72 -16.55 10.36
C LEU A 195 -1.08 -15.14 9.80
N PRO A 196 -1.95 -15.06 8.77
CA PRO A 196 -2.30 -13.79 8.16
C PRO A 196 -3.10 -12.91 9.14
N VAL A 197 -2.68 -11.66 9.26
CA VAL A 197 -3.39 -10.60 9.99
C VAL A 197 -3.59 -9.44 9.03
N VAL A 198 -4.80 -8.88 9.03
CA VAL A 198 -5.15 -7.72 8.20
C VAL A 198 -5.78 -6.68 9.11
N ASP A 199 -5.16 -5.53 9.17
CA ASP A 199 -5.62 -4.38 9.94
C ASP A 199 -5.97 -3.22 9.03
N THR A 200 -6.85 -2.33 9.51
CA THR A 200 -7.23 -1.11 8.80
C THR A 200 -7.18 0.09 9.74
N ASP A 201 -6.46 1.11 9.31
CA ASP A 201 -6.41 2.41 9.99
C ASP A 201 -6.95 3.50 9.05
N LEU A 202 -7.73 4.43 9.60
CA LEU A 202 -8.23 5.59 8.87
C LEU A 202 -7.45 6.84 9.29
N LEU A 203 -6.67 7.39 8.37
CA LEU A 203 -5.96 8.64 8.56
C LEU A 203 -6.74 9.77 7.87
N THR A 204 -7.07 10.81 8.62
CA THR A 204 -7.72 12.01 8.06
C THR A 204 -6.73 13.17 8.05
N VAL A 205 -6.45 13.69 6.88
CA VAL A 205 -5.58 14.85 6.67
C VAL A 205 -6.42 16.06 6.34
N SER A 206 -6.19 17.16 7.04
CA SER A 206 -6.93 18.42 6.82
C SER A 206 -6.16 19.35 5.89
N TYR A 207 -6.80 19.77 4.80
CA TYR A 207 -6.24 20.66 3.77
C TYR A 207 -6.93 22.01 3.77
N LYS A 208 -6.23 23.07 3.32
CA LYS A 208 -6.82 24.40 3.13
C LYS A 208 -7.80 24.46 1.97
N SER A 209 -7.64 23.55 1.01
CA SER A 209 -8.54 23.44 -0.15
C SER A 209 -8.38 22.10 -0.86
N PRO A 210 -9.37 21.64 -1.63
CA PRO A 210 -9.25 20.43 -2.48
C PRO A 210 -8.12 20.54 -3.51
N LEU A 211 -7.78 21.75 -3.95
CA LEU A 211 -6.67 21.96 -4.90
C LEU A 211 -5.30 21.74 -4.26
N GLU A 212 -5.17 22.04 -2.97
CA GLU A 212 -3.96 21.73 -2.20
C GLU A 212 -3.78 20.21 -2.08
N LEU A 213 -4.83 19.46 -1.73
CA LEU A 213 -4.83 18.00 -1.75
C LEU A 213 -4.38 17.45 -3.10
N MET A 214 -4.96 17.94 -4.22
CA MET A 214 -4.58 17.47 -5.56
C MET A 214 -3.11 17.76 -5.89
N ARG A 215 -2.56 18.87 -5.36
CA ARG A 215 -1.13 19.21 -5.51
C ARG A 215 -0.26 18.24 -4.73
N ASP A 216 -0.65 17.90 -3.51
CA ASP A 216 0.07 16.94 -2.67
C ASP A 216 0.09 15.55 -3.29
N LEU A 217 -1.06 15.05 -3.74
CA LEU A 217 -1.15 13.77 -4.46
C LEU A 217 -0.20 13.73 -5.67
N ARG A 218 -0.12 14.83 -6.41
CA ARG A 218 0.83 14.96 -7.52
C ARG A 218 2.27 14.99 -7.04
N GLY A 219 2.55 15.66 -5.93
CA GLY A 219 3.88 15.74 -5.32
C GLY A 219 4.34 14.40 -4.74
N MET A 220 3.42 13.59 -4.27
CA MET A 220 3.66 12.21 -3.81
C MET A 220 3.88 11.22 -4.96
N GLY A 221 3.45 11.55 -6.19
CA GLY A 221 3.45 10.61 -7.32
C GLY A 221 2.19 9.72 -7.36
N GLU A 222 1.21 9.99 -6.50
CA GLU A 222 -0.03 9.22 -6.32
C GLU A 222 -1.16 9.70 -7.26
N GLN A 223 -0.82 9.92 -8.52
CA GLN A 223 -1.78 10.32 -9.55
C GLN A 223 -2.42 9.10 -10.20
N MET A 224 -3.67 9.28 -10.65
CA MET A 224 -4.42 8.27 -11.40
C MET A 224 -3.59 7.67 -12.54
N SER A 225 -3.33 6.38 -12.50
CA SER A 225 -2.47 5.66 -13.45
C SER A 225 -3.14 4.46 -14.11
N THR A 226 -4.49 4.38 -14.13
CA THR A 226 -5.19 3.29 -14.80
C THR A 226 -5.22 3.49 -16.32
N TYR A 227 -5.32 2.40 -17.08
CA TYR A 227 -5.51 2.45 -18.53
C TYR A 227 -6.83 3.11 -18.92
N THR A 228 -7.86 3.01 -18.07
CA THR A 228 -9.20 3.59 -18.29
C THR A 228 -9.29 5.07 -17.96
N ARG A 229 -8.21 5.69 -17.46
CA ARG A 229 -8.19 7.11 -17.15
C ARG A 229 -8.53 7.97 -18.37
N GLN A 230 -9.16 9.07 -18.16
CA GLN A 230 -9.35 10.08 -19.21
C GLN A 230 -7.98 10.64 -19.65
N LYS A 231 -7.65 10.52 -20.94
CA LYS A 231 -6.35 10.96 -21.50
C LYS A 231 -6.35 12.42 -21.97
N THR A 232 -7.52 13.07 -21.93
CA THR A 232 -7.68 14.50 -22.29
C THR A 232 -7.51 15.39 -21.05
N PHE A 233 -7.17 16.65 -21.29
CA PHE A 233 -7.12 17.63 -20.18
C PHE A 233 -8.50 17.77 -19.53
N THR A 234 -8.49 17.78 -18.19
CA THR A 234 -9.69 18.08 -17.41
C THR A 234 -10.10 19.53 -17.64
N ARG A 235 -11.35 19.78 -18.00
CA ARG A 235 -11.87 21.13 -18.16
C ARG A 235 -11.74 21.87 -16.82
N ARG A 236 -11.31 23.12 -16.90
CA ARG A 236 -11.13 23.98 -15.71
C ARG A 236 -12.42 24.08 -14.90
N GLU A 237 -13.56 24.18 -15.58
CA GLU A 237 -14.90 24.22 -14.96
C GLU A 237 -15.18 23.00 -14.10
N VAL A 238 -14.80 21.79 -14.54
CA VAL A 238 -14.97 20.55 -13.78
C VAL A 238 -14.15 20.59 -12.50
N LEU A 239 -12.88 21.03 -12.57
CA LEU A 239 -12.02 21.13 -11.38
C LEU A 239 -12.54 22.12 -10.35
N PHE A 240 -12.97 23.32 -10.78
CA PHE A 240 -13.53 24.29 -9.85
C PHE A 240 -14.87 23.83 -9.29
N LYS A 241 -15.73 23.22 -10.13
CA LYS A 241 -17.00 22.68 -9.65
C LYS A 241 -16.79 21.54 -8.65
N ALA A 242 -15.81 20.67 -8.88
CA ALA A 242 -15.45 19.63 -7.92
C ALA A 242 -14.93 20.24 -6.60
N ALA A 243 -14.10 21.27 -6.66
CA ALA A 243 -13.62 21.96 -5.48
C ALA A 243 -14.76 22.63 -4.68
N ASP A 244 -15.72 23.27 -5.37
CA ASP A 244 -16.93 23.85 -4.75
C ASP A 244 -17.78 22.77 -4.06
N ILE A 245 -18.03 21.64 -4.76
CA ILE A 245 -18.80 20.52 -4.20
C ILE A 245 -18.08 19.95 -2.98
N TYR A 246 -16.78 19.74 -3.07
CA TYR A 246 -15.97 19.24 -1.97
C TYR A 246 -16.06 20.13 -0.74
N GLN A 247 -15.84 21.46 -0.94
CA GLN A 247 -15.88 22.44 0.13
C GLN A 247 -17.27 22.52 0.79
N ASN A 248 -18.32 22.51 -0.02
CA ASN A 248 -19.70 22.62 0.49
C ASN A 248 -20.20 21.35 1.17
N THR A 249 -19.67 20.18 0.81
CA THR A 249 -20.14 18.88 1.33
C THR A 249 -19.33 18.44 2.55
N TYR A 250 -18.03 18.69 2.55
CA TYR A 250 -17.09 18.14 3.54
C TYR A 250 -16.29 19.21 4.29
N GLY A 251 -16.40 20.50 3.91
CA GLY A 251 -15.69 21.57 4.58
C GLY A 251 -16.08 21.71 6.04
N ASP A 252 -15.11 21.97 6.90
CA ASP A 252 -15.31 22.25 8.31
C ASP A 252 -15.61 23.75 8.57
N SER A 253 -15.87 24.09 9.83
CA SER A 253 -16.15 25.48 10.26
C SER A 253 -15.01 26.45 9.98
N ASP A 254 -13.78 25.96 9.90
CA ASP A 254 -12.57 26.76 9.67
C ASP A 254 -12.26 26.91 8.16
N GLY A 255 -13.16 26.40 7.31
CA GLY A 255 -13.01 26.42 5.86
C GLY A 255 -11.99 25.44 5.31
N ARG A 256 -11.53 24.48 6.11
CA ARG A 256 -10.66 23.41 5.68
C ARG A 256 -11.46 22.21 5.20
N VAL A 257 -10.81 21.31 4.48
CA VAL A 257 -11.43 20.09 3.94
C VAL A 257 -10.67 18.86 4.40
N PRO A 258 -11.36 17.82 4.88
CA PRO A 258 -10.72 16.54 5.21
C PRO A 258 -10.40 15.75 3.94
N ALA A 259 -9.36 14.96 3.96
CA ALA A 259 -9.12 13.89 3.00
C ALA A 259 -8.87 12.59 3.77
N THR A 260 -9.65 11.57 3.48
CA THR A 260 -9.53 10.26 4.13
C THR A 260 -8.53 9.40 3.37
N PHE A 261 -7.60 8.79 4.11
CA PHE A 261 -6.69 7.75 3.63
C PHE A 261 -6.91 6.50 4.48
N GLU A 262 -7.41 5.44 3.87
CA GLU A 262 -7.51 4.13 4.48
C GLU A 262 -6.20 3.38 4.26
N ILE A 263 -5.57 2.95 5.33
CA ILE A 263 -4.33 2.19 5.30
C ILE A 263 -4.64 0.75 5.68
N ILE A 264 -4.51 -0.16 4.74
CA ILE A 264 -4.61 -1.59 4.98
C ILE A 264 -3.21 -2.12 5.26
N THR A 265 -3.00 -2.67 6.46
CA THR A 265 -1.74 -3.30 6.84
C THR A 265 -1.90 -4.82 6.81
N LEU A 266 -1.05 -5.47 6.05
CA LEU A 266 -0.98 -6.91 5.88
C LEU A 266 0.25 -7.44 6.61
N THR A 267 0.06 -8.32 7.58
CA THR A 267 1.12 -9.00 8.31
C THR A 267 0.95 -10.51 8.13
N ALA A 268 2.01 -11.20 7.73
CA ALA A 268 1.98 -12.64 7.57
C ALA A 268 3.39 -13.23 7.66
N TRP A 269 3.48 -14.54 7.76
CA TRP A 269 4.76 -15.24 7.91
C TRP A 269 4.91 -16.28 6.80
N ALA A 270 6.13 -16.49 6.32
CA ALA A 270 6.40 -17.66 5.52
C ALA A 270 6.22 -18.93 6.39
N PRO A 271 5.60 -20.00 5.87
CA PRO A 271 5.35 -21.19 6.66
C PRO A 271 6.65 -21.80 7.24
N SER A 272 6.55 -22.30 8.46
CA SER A 272 7.62 -23.06 9.14
C SER A 272 7.02 -24.16 10.01
N SER A 273 7.74 -25.27 10.16
CA SER A 273 7.35 -26.35 11.05
C SER A 273 7.33 -25.96 12.54
N THR A 274 7.99 -24.88 12.90
CA THR A 274 8.05 -24.36 14.27
C THR A 274 6.88 -23.48 14.67
N GLN A 275 6.04 -23.10 13.70
CA GLN A 275 4.88 -22.24 13.96
C GLN A 275 3.75 -22.99 14.68
N PRO A 276 2.96 -22.30 15.52
CA PRO A 276 1.79 -22.90 16.15
C PRO A 276 0.85 -23.50 15.11
N GLN A 277 0.49 -24.74 15.28
CA GLN A 277 -0.49 -25.43 14.45
C GLN A 277 -1.84 -25.46 15.16
N PRO A 278 -2.97 -25.30 14.42
CA PRO A 278 -4.29 -25.49 15.01
C PRO A 278 -4.41 -26.91 15.57
N LEU A 279 -4.95 -27.02 16.77
CA LEU A 279 -5.25 -28.32 17.34
C LEU A 279 -6.29 -29.06 16.48
N THR A 280 -6.18 -30.40 16.41
CA THR A 280 -7.16 -31.23 15.70
C THR A 280 -8.55 -30.99 16.28
N ARG A 281 -9.58 -30.95 15.43
CA ARG A 281 -10.96 -30.79 15.88
C ARG A 281 -11.32 -31.89 16.87
N GLY A 282 -11.90 -31.53 18.01
CA GLY A 282 -12.27 -32.46 19.07
C GLY A 282 -11.13 -32.78 20.06
N SER A 283 -9.93 -32.18 19.95
CA SER A 283 -8.81 -32.38 20.88
C SER A 283 -8.88 -31.56 22.15
N GLY A 284 -9.89 -30.72 22.33
CA GLY A 284 -10.11 -29.92 23.55
C GLY A 284 -10.31 -30.85 24.77
N LYS A 285 -9.38 -30.80 25.74
CA LYS A 285 -9.40 -31.64 26.96
C LYS A 285 -9.91 -30.89 28.19
N SER A 286 -10.03 -29.56 28.11
CA SER A 286 -10.46 -28.73 29.22
C SER A 286 -11.74 -27.98 28.84
N SER A 287 -12.72 -27.97 29.74
CA SER A 287 -13.91 -27.14 29.62
C SER A 287 -13.55 -25.66 29.79
N LEU A 288 -14.19 -24.78 29.02
CA LEU A 288 -14.03 -23.33 29.19
C LEU A 288 -14.48 -22.87 30.60
N ALA A 289 -15.50 -23.51 31.15
CA ALA A 289 -15.99 -23.23 32.49
C ALA A 289 -14.92 -23.54 33.55
N ASP A 290 -14.23 -24.68 33.41
CA ASP A 290 -13.15 -25.06 34.32
C ASP A 290 -11.95 -24.11 34.20
N ALA A 291 -11.63 -23.69 32.97
CA ALA A 291 -10.53 -22.77 32.70
C ALA A 291 -10.78 -21.34 33.21
N LEU A 292 -12.03 -20.89 33.22
CA LEU A 292 -12.46 -19.58 33.70
C LEU A 292 -12.78 -19.54 35.21
N GLY A 293 -12.66 -20.67 35.90
CA GLY A 293 -12.85 -20.72 37.37
C GLY A 293 -14.27 -20.35 37.81
N SER A 294 -15.29 -20.62 36.98
CA SER A 294 -16.67 -20.39 37.38
C SER A 294 -17.02 -21.30 38.56
N LYS A 295 -17.05 -20.70 39.76
CA LYS A 295 -17.68 -21.26 40.94
C LYS A 295 -19.19 -21.24 40.83
#